data_581b2c8b2003040a8e817b541f9d447d
#
_entry.id   581b2c8b2003040a8e817b541f9d447d
#
_cell.length_a   1.000
_cell.length_b   1.000
_cell.length_c   1.000
_cell.angle_alpha   90.00
_cell.angle_beta   90.00
_cell.angle_gamma   90.00
#
_symmetry.space_group_name_H-M   'P 1'
#
loop_
_entity.id
_entity.type
_entity.pdbx_description
1 polymer ?
#
loop_
_entity_poly.entity_id
_entity_poly.type
_entity_poly.pdbx_seq_one_letter_code
_entity_poly.pdbx_strand_id
1 'polypeptide(L)'
;IGGFNSSNTTHLQEIAITNNIESFHIDISDRISVKNNSICHKPLESELVLKKNFLPEGDINVGITSGASTPDKVVADVIEKLIAIAS
;
A
#
# COMPACT_ATOMS: atom_id res chain seq x y z
N ILE A 1 4.52 -0.80 3.36
CA ILE A 1 4.86 0.64 3.46
C ILE A 1 6.35 0.77 3.69
N GLY A 2 7.01 1.52 2.85
CA GLY A 2 8.45 1.78 3.00
C GLY A 2 9.00 2.51 1.81
N GLY A 3 10.24 3.01 1.95
CA GLY A 3 10.91 3.72 0.87
C GLY A 3 11.02 2.89 -0.40
N PHE A 4 10.90 3.51 -1.56
CA PHE A 4 10.94 2.80 -2.83
C PHE A 4 12.32 2.21 -3.14
N ASN A 5 13.34 2.67 -2.44
CA ASN A 5 14.70 2.14 -2.55
C ASN A 5 15.02 1.09 -1.47
N SER A 6 14.04 0.76 -0.62
CA SER A 6 14.23 -0.23 0.43
C SER A 6 14.17 -1.64 -0.14
N SER A 7 15.26 -2.38 -0.06
CA SER A 7 15.32 -3.76 -0.52
C SER A 7 14.40 -4.68 0.30
N ASN A 8 14.27 -4.42 1.60
CA ASN A 8 13.40 -5.22 2.46
C ASN A 8 11.93 -5.07 2.08
N THR A 9 11.49 -3.85 1.81
CA THR A 9 10.10 -3.60 1.39
C THR A 9 9.82 -4.20 0.02
N THR A 10 10.77 -4.08 -0.91
CA THR A 10 10.66 -4.69 -2.23
C THR A 10 10.56 -6.22 -2.13
N HIS A 11 11.34 -6.83 -1.22
CA HIS A 11 11.30 -8.27 -1.00
C HIS A 11 9.92 -8.73 -0.48
N LEU A 12 9.31 -7.97 0.42
CA LEU A 12 7.96 -8.27 0.90
C LEU A 12 6.93 -8.23 -0.24
N GLN A 13 7.08 -7.27 -1.14
CA GLN A 13 6.23 -7.17 -2.32
C GLN A 13 6.39 -8.39 -3.24
N GLU A 14 7.63 -8.85 -3.44
CA GLU A 14 7.90 -10.05 -4.23
C GLU A 14 7.23 -11.29 -3.64
N ILE A 15 7.26 -11.44 -2.31
CA ILE A 15 6.61 -12.56 -1.62
C ILE A 15 5.11 -12.54 -1.88
N ALA A 16 4.47 -11.38 -1.79
CA ALA A 16 3.03 -11.25 -2.04
C ALA A 16 2.69 -11.65 -3.48
N ILE A 17 3.45 -11.17 -4.46
CA ILE A 17 3.24 -11.49 -5.86
C ILE A 17 3.41 -12.99 -6.13
N THR A 18 4.44 -13.60 -5.54
CA THR A 18 4.69 -15.04 -5.67
C THR A 18 3.53 -15.88 -5.14
N ASN A 19 2.81 -15.37 -4.14
CA ASN A 19 1.65 -16.04 -3.55
C ASN A 19 0.32 -15.59 -4.17
N ASN A 20 0.35 -14.91 -5.31
CA ASN A 20 -0.83 -14.43 -6.03
C ASN A 20 -1.68 -13.47 -5.19
N ILE A 21 -1.05 -12.69 -4.33
CA ILE A 21 -1.71 -11.67 -3.51
C ILE A 21 -1.51 -10.31 -4.19
N GLU A 22 -2.60 -9.60 -4.46
CA GLU A 22 -2.50 -8.24 -4.98
C GLU A 22 -1.85 -7.36 -3.92
N SER A 23 -0.80 -6.64 -4.31
CA SER A 23 -0.03 -5.82 -3.37
C SER A 23 0.23 -4.43 -3.92
N PHE A 24 0.34 -3.46 -3.01
CA PHE A 24 0.60 -2.07 -3.34
C PHE A 24 1.75 -1.57 -2.46
N HIS A 25 2.81 -1.09 -3.10
CA HIS A 25 3.96 -0.53 -2.40
C HIS A 25 3.85 0.99 -2.40
N ILE A 26 3.75 1.58 -1.22
CA ILE A 26 3.72 3.03 -1.03
C ILE A 26 4.77 3.45 -0.01
N ASP A 27 5.23 4.67 -0.11
CA ASP A 27 6.22 5.23 0.81
C ASP A 27 5.58 6.07 1.92
N ILE A 28 4.52 6.79 1.62
CA ILE A 28 3.82 7.66 2.57
C ILE A 28 2.30 7.54 2.40
N SER A 29 1.55 7.97 3.41
CA SER A 29 0.10 7.89 3.40
C SER A 29 -0.54 8.78 2.33
N ASP A 30 0.13 9.84 1.89
CA ASP A 30 -0.39 10.74 0.87
C ASP A 30 -0.55 10.07 -0.49
N ARG A 31 0.02 8.88 -0.69
CA ARG A 31 -0.18 8.07 -1.89
C ARG A 31 -1.59 7.53 -2.01
N ILE A 32 -2.37 7.56 -0.92
CA ILE A 32 -3.75 7.08 -0.90
C ILE A 32 -4.70 8.28 -0.90
N SER A 33 -5.66 8.28 -1.83
CA SER A 33 -6.72 9.29 -1.86
C SER A 33 -8.02 8.66 -1.37
N VAL A 34 -8.48 9.09 -0.21
CA VAL A 34 -9.75 8.63 0.36
C VAL A 34 -10.92 9.08 -0.51
N LYS A 35 -10.88 10.32 -0.97
CA LYS A 35 -11.95 10.91 -1.78
C LYS A 35 -12.20 10.14 -3.07
N ASN A 36 -11.14 9.66 -3.70
CA ASN A 36 -11.22 9.00 -5.00
C ASN A 36 -11.12 7.48 -4.92
N ASN A 37 -10.91 6.92 -3.72
CA ASN A 37 -10.61 5.50 -3.55
C ASN A 37 -9.51 5.07 -4.51
N SER A 38 -8.38 5.78 -4.47
CA SER A 38 -7.26 5.51 -5.37
C SER A 38 -5.95 5.44 -4.61
N ILE A 39 -4.99 4.75 -5.20
CA ILE A 39 -3.66 4.59 -4.63
C ILE A 39 -2.61 4.79 -5.72
N CYS A 40 -1.60 5.60 -5.42
CA CYS A 40 -0.44 5.77 -6.28
C CYS A 40 0.67 4.88 -5.73
N HIS A 41 0.93 3.76 -6.39
CA HIS A 41 1.85 2.74 -5.90
C HIS A 41 2.95 2.46 -6.91
N LYS A 42 4.02 1.81 -6.43
CA LYS A 42 5.13 1.43 -7.29
C LYS A 42 5.16 -0.09 -7.46
N PRO A 43 4.74 -0.62 -8.63
CA PRO A 43 4.92 -2.03 -8.93
C PRO A 43 6.41 -2.41 -9.02
N LEU A 44 6.71 -3.71 -8.95
CA LEU A 44 8.08 -4.19 -9.11
C LEU A 44 8.63 -3.78 -10.48
N GLU A 45 9.85 -3.27 -10.48
CA GLU A 45 10.58 -2.88 -11.71
C GLU A 45 9.81 -1.88 -12.57
N SER A 46 8.97 -1.06 -11.96
CA SER A 46 8.13 -0.11 -12.68
C SER A 46 8.12 1.25 -11.98
N GLU A 47 7.61 2.26 -12.68
CA GLU A 47 7.42 3.59 -12.12
C GLU A 47 6.10 3.65 -11.34
N LEU A 48 5.86 4.79 -10.68
CA LEU A 48 4.61 5.02 -9.95
C LEU A 48 3.40 4.93 -10.89
N VAL A 49 2.38 4.21 -10.44
CA VAL A 49 1.14 4.01 -11.19
C VAL A 49 -0.03 4.36 -10.28
N LEU A 50 -1.03 5.05 -10.83
CA LEU A 50 -2.27 5.35 -10.14
C LEU A 50 -3.29 4.24 -10.41
N LYS A 51 -3.82 3.64 -9.36
CA LYS A 51 -4.92 2.68 -9.47
C LYS A 51 -6.17 3.23 -8.79
N LYS A 52 -7.25 3.36 -9.54
CA LYS A 52 -8.54 3.81 -9.02
C LYS A 52 -9.35 2.62 -8.53
N ASN A 53 -10.18 2.84 -7.52
CA ASN A 53 -11.05 1.81 -6.94
C ASN A 53 -10.24 0.58 -6.49
N PHE A 54 -9.08 0.83 -5.86
CA PHE A 54 -8.19 -0.26 -5.45
C PHE A 54 -8.74 -1.07 -4.26
N LEU A 55 -9.61 -0.46 -3.45
CA LEU A 55 -10.20 -1.13 -2.30
C LEU A 55 -11.64 -1.53 -2.65
N PRO A 56 -11.91 -2.83 -2.86
CA PRO A 56 -13.25 -3.28 -3.22
C PRO A 56 -14.24 -3.13 -2.07
N GLU A 57 -15.52 -3.07 -2.41
CA GLU A 57 -16.59 -3.06 -1.42
C GLU A 57 -16.84 -4.47 -0.88
N GLY A 58 -17.39 -4.54 0.33
CA GLY A 58 -17.73 -5.80 0.97
C GLY A 58 -16.68 -6.27 1.96
N ASP A 59 -16.79 -7.52 2.36
CA ASP A 59 -15.86 -8.11 3.33
C ASP A 59 -14.55 -8.47 2.66
N ILE A 60 -13.49 -7.76 3.03
CA ILE A 60 -12.15 -7.99 2.50
C ILE A 60 -11.15 -8.05 3.64
N ASN A 61 -10.06 -8.77 3.41
CA ASN A 61 -8.93 -8.82 4.33
C ASN A 61 -7.77 -8.04 3.75
N VAL A 62 -7.26 -7.07 4.49
CA VAL A 62 -6.12 -6.26 4.07
C VAL A 62 -4.96 -6.49 5.02
N GLY A 63 -3.84 -6.97 4.50
CA GLY A 63 -2.62 -7.08 5.27
C GLY A 63 -1.76 -5.83 5.07
N ILE A 64 -1.20 -5.32 6.15
CA ILE A 64 -0.34 -4.14 6.09
C ILE A 64 1.00 -4.50 6.72
N THR A 65 2.08 -4.26 5.99
CA THR A 65 3.43 -4.42 6.51
C THR A 65 4.22 -3.14 6.27
N SER A 66 5.27 -2.95 7.05
CA SER A 66 6.14 -1.79 6.90
C SER A 66 7.59 -2.18 7.07
N GLY A 67 8.49 -1.42 6.43
CA GLY A 67 9.92 -1.57 6.63
C GLY A 67 10.33 -1.10 8.02
N ALA A 68 11.46 -1.59 8.51
CA ALA A 68 11.95 -1.28 9.86
C ALA A 68 12.18 0.22 10.07
N SER A 69 12.48 0.96 9.02
CA SER A 69 12.73 2.40 9.09
C SER A 69 11.48 3.26 8.90
N THR A 70 10.32 2.62 8.68
CA THR A 70 9.07 3.36 8.48
C THR A 70 8.52 3.82 9.82
N PRO A 71 8.26 5.13 10.01
CA PRO A 71 7.69 5.63 11.25
C PRO A 71 6.29 5.06 11.52
N ASP A 72 5.98 4.79 12.78
CA ASP A 72 4.66 4.28 13.19
C ASP A 72 3.53 5.20 12.77
N LYS A 73 3.77 6.49 12.77
CA LYS A 73 2.77 7.48 12.34
C LYS A 73 2.33 7.27 10.90
N VAL A 74 3.27 6.96 10.01
CA VAL A 74 2.93 6.70 8.60
C VAL A 74 2.02 5.49 8.49
N VAL A 75 2.32 4.42 9.22
CA VAL A 75 1.49 3.22 9.24
C VAL A 75 0.09 3.53 9.77
N ALA A 76 0.00 4.28 10.87
CA ALA A 76 -1.28 4.67 11.45
C ALA A 76 -2.11 5.50 10.46
N ASP A 77 -1.49 6.47 9.79
CA ASP A 77 -2.17 7.31 8.80
C ASP A 77 -2.71 6.49 7.62
N VAL A 78 -1.96 5.49 7.17
CA VAL A 78 -2.40 4.58 6.11
C VAL A 78 -3.62 3.79 6.56
N ILE A 79 -3.59 3.23 7.77
CA ILE A 79 -4.71 2.47 8.32
C ILE A 79 -5.96 3.34 8.40
N GLU A 80 -5.83 4.57 8.90
CA GLU A 80 -6.96 5.51 8.99
C GLU A 80 -7.58 5.80 7.63
N LYS A 81 -6.76 5.99 6.60
CA LYS A 81 -7.25 6.22 5.24
C LYS A 81 -7.98 5.01 4.69
N LEU A 82 -7.49 3.80 4.91
CA LEU A 82 -8.15 2.59 4.47
C LEU A 82 -9.52 2.42 5.15
N ILE A 83 -9.60 2.70 6.45
CA ILE A 83 -10.86 2.65 7.20
C ILE A 83 -11.84 3.69 6.64
N ALA A 84 -11.37 4.89 6.34
CA ALA A 84 -12.21 5.95 5.80
C ALA A 84 -12.78 5.58 4.43
N ILE A 85 -12.01 4.92 3.58
CA ILE A 85 -12.49 4.45 2.27
C ILE A 85 -13.55 3.35 2.45
N ALA A 86 -13.35 2.46 3.42
CA ALA A 86 -14.24 1.33 3.66
C ALA A 86 -15.55 1.72 4.37
N SER A 87 -15.61 2.92 4.90
CA SER A 87 -16.77 3.40 5.67
C SER A 87 -17.92 3.84 4.80
#